data_8eff4b7c4cde18609f2fcba7a04c4502
#
_entry.id   8eff4b7c4cde18609f2fcba7a04c4502
#
_cell.length_a   1.000
_cell.length_b   1.000
_cell.length_c   1.000
_cell.angle_alpha   90.00
_cell.angle_beta   90.00
_cell.angle_gamma   90.00
#
_symmetry.space_group_name_H-M   'P 1'
#
loop_
_entity.id
_entity.type
_entity.pdbx_description
1 polymer ?
#
loop_
_entity_poly.entity_id
_entity_poly.type
_entity_poly.pdbx_seq_one_letter_code
_entity_poly.pdbx_strand_id
1 'polypeptide(L)'
;MNRTGRMTMVGAGLISFVLATSHPGHALAADKAKPEKKPKTSTEAKAPKSKTDKPTFQTAEKAGKSKACFGEAPTIQKLNPDEGKAGDKVTITGTKFGSTDCLRGVSFGPGNAATFTLKDETTITTTVPKGGRKGLAIVTVTTASGEDSKPFLVK
;
A
#
# COMPACT_ATOMS: atom_id res chain seq x y z
N MET A 1 54.39 -5.87 -7.72
CA MET A 1 54.59 -4.65 -8.52
C MET A 1 53.46 -3.69 -8.25
N ASN A 2 53.84 -2.58 -7.65
CA ASN A 2 53.01 -1.47 -7.19
C ASN A 2 52.19 -0.78 -8.27
N ARG A 3 51.00 -0.30 -7.95
CA ARG A 3 50.59 1.05 -8.33
C ARG A 3 49.51 1.57 -7.39
N THR A 4 49.97 2.35 -6.49
CA THR A 4 49.29 3.38 -5.70
C THR A 4 48.71 4.43 -6.62
N GLY A 5 47.43 4.74 -6.48
CA GLY A 5 46.76 5.91 -7.10
C GLY A 5 45.95 6.66 -6.06
N ARG A 6 46.58 7.57 -5.35
CA ARG A 6 45.93 8.61 -4.58
C ARG A 6 45.30 9.62 -5.52
N MET A 7 44.05 9.95 -5.32
CA MET A 7 43.49 11.19 -5.86
C MET A 7 42.59 11.85 -4.80
N THR A 8 43.20 12.84 -4.18
CA THR A 8 42.59 13.86 -3.33
C THR A 8 41.82 14.85 -4.20
N MET A 9 40.55 15.11 -3.93
CA MET A 9 39.92 16.35 -4.31
C MET A 9 39.10 16.93 -3.16
N VAL A 10 39.66 17.99 -2.65
CA VAL A 10 39.04 18.99 -1.77
C VAL A 10 38.13 19.85 -2.64
N GLY A 11 36.88 20.00 -2.24
CA GLY A 11 35.94 20.91 -2.86
C GLY A 11 34.99 21.46 -1.81
N ALA A 12 35.43 22.52 -1.14
CA ALA A 12 34.59 23.34 -0.28
C ALA A 12 33.67 24.21 -1.16
N GLY A 13 32.38 24.08 -0.99
CA GLY A 13 31.38 24.94 -1.58
C GLY A 13 30.36 25.38 -0.54
N LEU A 14 30.65 26.48 0.11
CA LEU A 14 29.71 27.26 0.91
C LEU A 14 28.69 27.90 -0.01
N ILE A 15 27.44 27.53 0.09
CA ILE A 15 26.33 28.30 -0.44
C ILE A 15 25.49 28.78 0.72
N SER A 16 25.70 30.02 1.09
CA SER A 16 24.80 30.85 1.88
C SER A 16 23.47 30.99 1.15
N PHE A 17 22.40 30.62 1.77
CA PHE A 17 21.06 31.02 1.33
C PHE A 17 20.47 31.98 2.35
N VAL A 18 20.30 33.19 1.91
CA VAL A 18 19.78 34.34 2.61
C VAL A 18 18.30 34.16 2.88
N LEU A 19 17.91 34.43 4.11
CA LEU A 19 16.54 34.66 4.54
C LEU A 19 15.98 35.88 3.81
N ALA A 20 14.78 35.75 3.29
CA ALA A 20 13.91 36.87 3.02
C ALA A 20 12.58 36.70 3.73
N THR A 21 12.41 37.55 4.66
CA THR A 21 11.29 37.88 5.52
C THR A 21 10.13 38.50 4.78
N SER A 22 8.99 38.49 5.44
CA SER A 22 7.92 39.48 5.39
C SER A 22 6.68 39.08 4.59
N HIS A 23 5.66 38.75 5.31
CA HIS A 23 4.32 39.25 4.98
C HIS A 23 3.62 39.69 6.25
N PRO A 24 3.26 40.96 6.36
CA PRO A 24 2.35 41.43 7.42
C PRO A 24 0.90 41.31 6.96
N GLY A 25 0.10 40.85 7.87
CA GLY A 25 -1.22 41.21 8.23
C GLY A 25 -2.25 41.64 7.21
N HIS A 26 -3.40 41.00 7.28
CA HIS A 26 -4.66 41.73 7.16
C HIS A 26 -5.64 41.20 8.20
N ALA A 27 -6.12 42.16 8.94
CA ALA A 27 -7.02 42.07 10.06
C ALA A 27 -8.50 41.95 9.61
N LEU A 28 -9.27 41.34 10.48
CA LEU A 28 -10.61 41.69 10.89
C LEU A 28 -11.70 42.05 9.85
N ALA A 29 -12.70 41.19 9.77
CA ALA A 29 -14.08 41.66 9.91
C ALA A 29 -14.94 40.52 10.46
N ALA A 30 -15.41 40.73 11.67
CA ALA A 30 -16.53 40.04 12.25
C ALA A 30 -17.81 40.53 11.56
N ASP A 31 -18.69 39.63 11.18
CA ASP A 31 -20.10 39.98 11.17
C ASP A 31 -21.00 38.86 11.70
N LYS A 32 -21.83 39.30 12.56
CA LYS A 32 -22.83 38.63 13.33
C LYS A 32 -24.11 38.49 12.47
N ALA A 33 -24.68 37.34 12.40
CA ALA A 33 -26.16 37.22 12.42
C ALA A 33 -26.59 35.75 12.58
N LYS A 34 -27.24 35.49 13.66
CA LYS A 34 -28.19 34.47 14.07
C LYS A 34 -29.60 34.99 13.71
N PRO A 35 -30.69 34.21 13.82
CA PRO A 35 -31.02 32.84 13.40
C PRO A 35 -32.30 32.87 12.54
N GLU A 36 -32.74 31.76 11.99
CA GLU A 36 -34.15 31.35 12.07
C GLU A 36 -34.59 30.27 11.09
N LYS A 37 -35.32 29.36 11.68
CA LYS A 37 -36.48 28.59 11.21
C LYS A 37 -36.29 27.34 10.35
N LYS A 38 -36.58 26.29 11.10
CA LYS A 38 -37.15 25.02 10.63
C LYS A 38 -38.53 25.24 9.99
N PRO A 39 -38.84 24.57 8.91
CA PRO A 39 -40.08 23.81 8.92
C PRO A 39 -39.88 22.34 8.56
N LYS A 40 -40.59 21.53 9.32
CA LYS A 40 -40.90 20.14 9.04
C LYS A 40 -41.75 20.08 7.77
N THR A 41 -41.41 19.18 6.86
CA THR A 41 -42.39 18.56 6.00
C THR A 41 -41.95 17.13 5.74
N SER A 42 -42.69 16.21 6.34
CA SER A 42 -42.66 14.80 6.03
C SER A 42 -43.25 14.64 4.62
N THR A 43 -42.48 13.93 3.76
CA THR A 43 -43.07 13.25 2.62
C THR A 43 -42.49 11.87 2.60
N GLU A 44 -43.29 10.95 3.03
CA GLU A 44 -43.16 9.54 2.89
C GLU A 44 -43.09 9.18 1.39
N ALA A 45 -41.92 8.87 0.88
CA ALA A 45 -41.73 8.24 -0.41
C ALA A 45 -41.18 6.83 -0.20
N LYS A 46 -42.11 5.89 -0.36
CA LYS A 46 -41.95 4.46 -0.40
C LYS A 46 -40.74 4.05 -1.25
N ALA A 47 -39.66 3.65 -0.57
CA ALA A 47 -38.45 3.13 -1.21
C ALA A 47 -38.72 1.74 -1.78
N PRO A 48 -38.26 1.44 -3.02
CA PRO A 48 -38.24 0.07 -3.52
C PRO A 48 -37.26 -0.76 -2.69
N LYS A 49 -37.67 -1.94 -2.26
CA LYS A 49 -36.84 -2.93 -1.60
C LYS A 49 -35.72 -3.36 -2.55
N SER A 50 -34.61 -2.67 -2.56
CA SER A 50 -33.37 -3.18 -3.06
C SER A 50 -32.88 -4.26 -2.10
N LYS A 51 -32.78 -5.49 -2.57
CA LYS A 51 -32.03 -6.53 -1.90
C LYS A 51 -30.58 -6.09 -1.89
N THR A 52 -30.20 -5.42 -0.83
CA THR A 52 -28.80 -5.09 -0.58
C THR A 52 -28.14 -6.40 -0.14
N ASP A 53 -27.49 -7.07 -1.07
CA ASP A 53 -26.46 -8.01 -0.72
C ASP A 53 -25.41 -7.21 0.05
N LYS A 54 -25.55 -7.28 1.35
CA LYS A 54 -24.62 -6.70 2.30
C LYS A 54 -23.26 -7.33 2.02
N PRO A 55 -22.25 -6.55 1.60
CA PRO A 55 -20.92 -7.12 1.49
C PRO A 55 -20.57 -7.65 2.89
N THR A 56 -20.43 -8.94 2.99
CA THR A 56 -20.03 -9.59 4.22
C THR A 56 -18.55 -9.27 4.40
N PHE A 57 -18.27 -8.13 4.99
CA PHE A 57 -16.96 -7.90 5.57
C PHE A 57 -16.78 -9.02 6.58
N GLN A 58 -15.80 -9.88 6.33
CA GLN A 58 -15.40 -10.85 7.34
C GLN A 58 -15.00 -10.04 8.55
N THR A 59 -15.84 -10.06 9.55
CA THR A 59 -15.66 -9.31 10.79
C THR A 59 -14.30 -9.68 11.39
N ALA A 60 -13.64 -8.70 11.99
CA ALA A 60 -12.38 -8.88 12.73
C ALA A 60 -12.44 -10.06 13.72
N GLU A 61 -13.63 -10.45 14.19
CA GLU A 61 -13.87 -11.64 15.00
C GLU A 61 -13.55 -12.96 14.30
N LYS A 62 -13.74 -13.07 12.99
CA LYS A 62 -13.38 -14.30 12.25
C LYS A 62 -11.88 -14.38 12.02
N ALA A 63 -11.22 -13.24 11.86
CA ALA A 63 -9.76 -13.14 11.78
C ALA A 63 -9.09 -13.40 13.15
N GLY A 64 -9.77 -13.07 14.27
CA GLY A 64 -9.27 -13.30 15.61
C GLY A 64 -9.39 -14.74 16.10
N LYS A 65 -10.14 -15.59 15.41
CA LYS A 65 -10.37 -16.99 15.84
C LYS A 65 -9.37 -18.00 15.25
N SER A 66 -8.63 -17.66 14.21
CA SER A 66 -7.58 -18.54 13.71
C SER A 66 -6.25 -18.22 14.39
N LYS A 67 -5.95 -18.92 15.47
CA LYS A 67 -4.61 -18.90 16.12
C LYS A 67 -3.47 -19.15 15.12
N ALA A 68 -3.77 -19.74 13.97
CA ALA A 68 -2.83 -20.00 12.89
C ALA A 68 -2.35 -18.74 12.15
N CYS A 69 -3.05 -17.61 12.28
CA CYS A 69 -2.65 -16.36 11.60
C CYS A 69 -1.79 -15.43 12.47
N PHE A 70 -1.59 -15.77 13.74
CA PHE A 70 -0.75 -15.00 14.65
C PHE A 70 0.55 -15.76 14.88
N GLY A 71 1.60 -15.34 14.22
CA GLY A 71 2.91 -15.96 14.28
C GLY A 71 3.99 -14.99 13.85
N GLU A 72 5.05 -15.52 13.30
CA GLU A 72 6.11 -14.70 12.74
C GLU A 72 5.69 -14.08 11.41
N ALA A 73 6.25 -12.92 11.08
CA ALA A 73 6.03 -12.24 9.81
C ALA A 73 6.44 -13.14 8.62
N PRO A 74 5.79 -13.00 7.46
CA PRO A 74 6.16 -13.73 6.26
C PRO A 74 7.59 -13.35 5.83
N THR A 75 8.24 -14.24 5.10
CA THR A 75 9.55 -13.95 4.50
C THR A 75 9.55 -14.37 3.04
N ILE A 76 9.79 -13.44 2.14
CA ILE A 76 9.91 -13.69 0.70
C ILE A 76 11.35 -14.12 0.41
N GLN A 77 11.54 -15.34 -0.05
CA GLN A 77 12.85 -15.85 -0.44
C GLN A 77 13.17 -15.51 -1.90
N LYS A 78 12.21 -15.72 -2.81
CA LYS A 78 12.43 -15.57 -4.25
C LYS A 78 11.15 -15.13 -4.97
N LEU A 79 11.33 -14.30 -6.00
CA LEU A 79 10.35 -14.02 -7.05
C LEU A 79 10.78 -14.76 -8.33
N ASN A 80 9.87 -15.42 -9.00
CA ASN A 80 10.16 -16.12 -10.25
C ASN A 80 9.02 -15.92 -11.27
N PRO A 81 9.28 -15.18 -12.37
CA PRO A 81 10.47 -14.37 -12.63
C PRO A 81 10.59 -13.18 -11.67
N ASP A 82 11.75 -12.55 -11.58
CA ASP A 82 12.04 -11.32 -10.84
C ASP A 82 11.81 -10.04 -11.68
N GLU A 83 11.43 -10.24 -12.96
CA GLU A 83 11.05 -9.19 -13.89
C GLU A 83 9.90 -9.65 -14.80
N GLY A 84 9.09 -8.71 -15.29
CA GLY A 84 7.97 -9.04 -16.18
C GLY A 84 7.16 -7.84 -16.61
N LYS A 85 6.18 -8.08 -17.48
CA LYS A 85 5.23 -7.08 -17.98
C LYS A 85 3.90 -7.19 -17.25
N ALA A 86 3.09 -6.15 -17.37
CA ALA A 86 1.72 -6.17 -16.89
C ALA A 86 0.95 -7.38 -17.47
N GLY A 87 0.34 -8.16 -16.60
CA GLY A 87 -0.38 -9.39 -16.95
C GLY A 87 0.45 -10.67 -16.82
N ASP A 88 1.77 -10.59 -16.65
CA ASP A 88 2.60 -11.77 -16.46
C ASP A 88 2.36 -12.41 -15.09
N LYS A 89 2.48 -13.73 -15.03
CA LYS A 89 2.37 -14.49 -13.79
C LYS A 89 3.72 -14.53 -13.08
N VAL A 90 3.71 -14.25 -11.80
CA VAL A 90 4.89 -14.31 -10.93
C VAL A 90 4.62 -15.29 -9.80
N THR A 91 5.56 -16.16 -9.54
CA THR A 91 5.54 -17.07 -8.40
C THR A 91 6.41 -16.48 -7.29
N ILE A 92 5.84 -16.28 -6.13
CA ILE A 92 6.51 -15.81 -4.92
C ILE A 92 6.76 -17.04 -4.06
N THR A 93 8.01 -17.34 -3.77
CA THR A 93 8.40 -18.41 -2.86
C THR A 93 8.95 -17.81 -1.58
N GLY A 94 8.55 -18.39 -0.45
CA GLY A 94 8.96 -17.88 0.85
C GLY A 94 8.57 -18.79 1.99
N THR A 95 8.42 -18.25 3.16
CA THR A 95 8.00 -18.98 4.37
C THR A 95 7.00 -18.14 5.16
N LYS A 96 6.19 -18.84 5.98
CA LYS A 96 5.27 -18.19 6.93
C LYS A 96 4.17 -17.34 6.26
N PHE A 97 3.76 -17.70 5.07
CA PHE A 97 2.60 -17.08 4.43
C PHE A 97 1.30 -17.48 5.12
N GLY A 98 1.31 -18.59 5.84
CA GLY A 98 0.17 -19.13 6.56
C GLY A 98 -0.90 -19.72 5.63
N SER A 99 -2.09 -19.87 6.15
CA SER A 99 -3.25 -20.34 5.36
C SER A 99 -3.83 -19.19 4.51
N THR A 100 -4.71 -19.55 3.58
CA THR A 100 -5.43 -18.59 2.71
C THR A 100 -6.13 -17.47 3.51
N ASP A 101 -6.62 -17.79 4.70
CA ASP A 101 -7.30 -16.81 5.57
C ASP A 101 -6.33 -15.82 6.22
N CYS A 102 -5.05 -16.16 6.30
CA CYS A 102 -4.02 -15.31 6.87
C CYS A 102 -3.43 -14.33 5.87
N LEU A 103 -3.46 -14.65 4.57
CA LEU A 103 -2.93 -13.80 3.51
C LEU A 103 -3.91 -12.67 3.21
N ARG A 104 -3.45 -11.43 3.41
CA ARG A 104 -4.25 -10.21 3.24
C ARG A 104 -4.15 -9.62 1.86
N GLY A 105 -2.95 -9.66 1.25
CA GLY A 105 -2.74 -9.09 -0.04
C GLY A 105 -1.35 -9.25 -0.59
N VAL A 106 -1.26 -9.02 -1.91
CA VAL A 106 0.00 -8.86 -2.63
C VAL A 106 -0.09 -7.57 -3.43
N SER A 107 0.96 -6.76 -3.42
CA SER A 107 1.01 -5.51 -4.18
C SER A 107 2.35 -5.33 -4.90
N PHE A 108 2.34 -4.58 -6.00
CA PHE A 108 3.51 -4.18 -6.78
C PHE A 108 3.73 -2.66 -6.64
N GLY A 109 4.10 -2.25 -5.43
CA GLY A 109 4.23 -0.86 -5.04
C GLY A 109 2.90 -0.24 -4.56
N PRO A 110 2.95 1.01 -4.06
CA PRO A 110 1.80 1.70 -3.49
C PRO A 110 0.64 1.82 -4.48
N GLY A 111 -0.55 1.41 -4.06
CA GLY A 111 -1.77 1.50 -4.86
C GLY A 111 -1.91 0.46 -5.97
N ASN A 112 -0.95 -0.44 -6.16
CA ASN A 112 -0.99 -1.47 -7.19
C ASN A 112 -1.24 -2.85 -6.57
N ALA A 113 -2.44 -3.06 -6.05
CA ALA A 113 -2.86 -4.37 -5.56
C ALA A 113 -2.93 -5.39 -6.71
N ALA A 114 -2.42 -6.58 -6.46
CA ALA A 114 -2.38 -7.67 -7.42
C ALA A 114 -3.33 -8.80 -7.03
N THR A 115 -3.89 -9.46 -8.04
CA THR A 115 -4.61 -10.72 -7.81
C THR A 115 -3.61 -11.82 -7.47
N PHE A 116 -3.93 -12.65 -6.50
CA PHE A 116 -3.06 -13.72 -6.06
C PHE A 116 -3.84 -15.00 -5.74
N THR A 117 -3.13 -16.09 -5.75
CA THR A 117 -3.61 -17.41 -5.31
C THR A 117 -2.53 -18.05 -4.46
N LEU A 118 -2.86 -18.41 -3.23
CA LEU A 118 -1.98 -19.21 -2.39
C LEU A 118 -2.07 -20.67 -2.84
N LYS A 119 -0.94 -21.25 -3.26
CA LYS A 119 -0.84 -22.67 -3.61
C LYS A 119 -0.60 -23.52 -2.37
N ASP A 120 0.31 -23.07 -1.54
CA ASP A 120 0.69 -23.69 -0.28
C ASP A 120 1.30 -22.61 0.65
N GLU A 121 1.63 -22.98 1.88
CA GLU A 121 2.15 -22.05 2.91
C GLU A 121 3.48 -21.37 2.54
N THR A 122 4.11 -21.81 1.45
CA THR A 122 5.41 -21.33 0.96
C THR A 122 5.36 -20.74 -0.44
N THR A 123 4.23 -20.88 -1.15
CA THR A 123 4.14 -20.53 -2.58
C THR A 123 2.87 -19.74 -2.89
N ILE A 124 3.06 -18.53 -3.37
CA ILE A 124 1.98 -17.66 -3.87
C ILE A 124 2.17 -17.46 -5.37
N THR A 125 1.09 -17.56 -6.14
CA THR A 125 1.07 -17.15 -7.54
C THR A 125 0.30 -15.83 -7.64
N THR A 126 0.88 -14.84 -8.28
CA THR A 126 0.28 -13.51 -8.49
C THR A 126 0.42 -13.08 -9.94
N THR A 127 -0.29 -12.03 -10.32
CA THR A 127 -0.22 -11.45 -11.67
C THR A 127 0.19 -9.99 -11.56
N VAL A 128 1.16 -9.57 -12.38
CA VAL A 128 1.62 -8.17 -12.43
C VAL A 128 0.44 -7.26 -12.82
N PRO A 129 0.09 -6.27 -12.00
CA PRO A 129 -1.07 -5.40 -12.28
C PRO A 129 -0.83 -4.48 -13.47
N LYS A 130 -1.88 -4.20 -14.23
CA LYS A 130 -1.81 -3.35 -15.44
C LYS A 130 -1.56 -1.86 -15.15
N GLY A 131 -1.79 -1.41 -13.93
CA GLY A 131 -1.65 0.00 -13.53
C GLY A 131 -0.26 0.38 -13.00
N GLY A 132 0.68 -0.56 -12.92
CA GLY A 132 2.02 -0.32 -12.39
C GLY A 132 2.87 0.55 -13.33
N ARG A 133 3.72 1.38 -12.74
CA ARG A 133 4.74 2.12 -13.50
C ARG A 133 5.83 1.16 -13.94
N LYS A 134 6.36 1.38 -15.15
CA LYS A 134 7.56 0.67 -15.61
C LYS A 134 8.77 1.05 -14.76
N GLY A 135 9.65 0.09 -14.52
CA GLY A 135 10.84 0.26 -13.71
C GLY A 135 10.80 -0.58 -12.45
N LEU A 136 11.58 -0.21 -11.47
CA LEU A 136 11.68 -0.93 -10.20
C LEU A 136 10.38 -0.76 -9.39
N ALA A 137 9.73 -1.85 -9.10
CA ALA A 137 8.58 -1.94 -8.19
C ALA A 137 8.97 -2.76 -6.96
N ILE A 138 8.32 -2.52 -5.85
CA ILE A 138 8.47 -3.32 -4.63
C ILE A 138 7.27 -4.24 -4.53
N VAL A 139 7.49 -5.54 -4.61
CA VAL A 139 6.46 -6.55 -4.35
C VAL A 139 6.37 -6.75 -2.86
N THR A 140 5.20 -6.52 -2.31
CA THR A 140 4.92 -6.69 -0.87
C THR A 140 3.86 -7.76 -0.69
N VAL A 141 4.14 -8.71 0.18
CA VAL A 141 3.19 -9.73 0.65
C VAL A 141 2.77 -9.35 2.06
N THR A 142 1.49 -9.14 2.27
CA THR A 142 0.91 -8.77 3.56
C THR A 142 0.10 -9.93 4.11
N THR A 143 0.41 -10.34 5.31
CA THR A 143 -0.35 -11.36 6.07
C THR A 143 -0.96 -10.74 7.33
N ALA A 144 -1.70 -11.52 8.09
CA ALA A 144 -2.21 -11.08 9.40
C ALA A 144 -1.09 -10.91 10.45
N SER A 145 0.07 -11.55 10.24
CA SER A 145 1.23 -11.50 11.16
C SER A 145 2.24 -10.40 10.82
N GLY A 146 2.13 -9.80 9.64
CA GLY A 146 3.08 -8.77 9.17
C GLY A 146 3.21 -8.77 7.66
N GLU A 147 4.26 -8.11 7.18
CA GLU A 147 4.56 -7.98 5.76
C GLU A 147 6.05 -8.18 5.48
N ASP A 148 6.35 -8.60 4.26
CA ASP A 148 7.70 -8.61 3.72
C ASP A 148 7.67 -8.18 2.25
N SER A 149 8.82 -7.68 1.77
CA SER A 149 8.89 -7.10 0.44
C SER A 149 10.19 -7.40 -0.29
N LYS A 150 10.09 -7.44 -1.64
CA LYS A 150 11.21 -7.72 -2.51
C LYS A 150 11.13 -6.90 -3.80
N PRO A 151 12.27 -6.46 -4.36
CA PRO A 151 12.29 -5.71 -5.61
C PRO A 151 11.89 -6.59 -6.81
N PHE A 152 11.17 -5.98 -7.77
CA PHE A 152 10.72 -6.56 -9.02
C PHE A 152 10.86 -5.56 -10.17
N LEU A 153 11.30 -5.96 -11.33
CA LEU A 153 11.43 -5.06 -12.49
C LEU A 153 10.22 -5.17 -13.43
N VAL A 154 9.40 -4.12 -13.50
CA VAL A 154 8.28 -4.01 -14.46
C VAL A 154 8.79 -3.46 -15.79
N LYS A 155 8.62 -4.22 -16.88
CA LYS A 155 9.07 -3.90 -18.25
C LYS A 155 8.02 -3.17 -19.09
#